data_0bdbf78e014f1ef7f462e6e96749ce14
#
_entry.id   0bdbf78e014f1ef7f462e6e96749ce14
#
_cell.length_a   1.000
_cell.length_b   1.000
_cell.length_c   1.000
_cell.angle_alpha   90.00
_cell.angle_beta   90.00
_cell.angle_gamma   90.00
#
_symmetry.space_group_name_H-M   'P 1'
#
loop_
_entity.id
_entity.type
_entity.pdbx_description
1 polymer ?
#
loop_
_entity_poly.entity_id
_entity_poly.type
_entity_poly.pdbx_seq_one_letter_code
_entity_poly.pdbx_strand_id
1 'polypeptide(L)'
;MLFRSNGYILDGFPRNVSQAEAYDKILEEMNRDAGLVIVLDIDKEIAKSRISGRFTCPTCKRIYNINTGDMTPKKSGLCDDCNVELIQRSDDNPETYDERYNTYLEKTEPLISYYDKKGIVYHVDSSTSPSATHAQVVKILGEYND
;
A
#
# COMPACT_ATOMS: atom_id res chain seq x y z
N MET A 1 8.10 8.06 13.88
CA MET A 1 8.69 8.95 12.88
C MET A 1 10.16 9.15 13.21
N LEU A 2 11.07 8.59 12.43
CA LEU A 2 12.52 8.64 12.70
C LEU A 2 13.15 9.68 11.76
N PHE A 3 13.40 10.87 12.26
CA PHE A 3 14.01 12.00 11.53
C PHE A 3 15.54 11.94 11.42
N ARG A 4 16.15 10.76 11.49
CA ARG A 4 17.61 10.60 11.45
C ARG A 4 18.13 10.04 10.13
N SER A 5 17.29 9.81 9.14
CA SER A 5 17.66 9.31 7.83
C SER A 5 17.64 10.43 6.78
N ASN A 6 18.34 10.21 5.67
CA ASN A 6 18.34 11.11 4.52
C ASN A 6 16.98 11.17 3.77
N GLY A 7 15.92 10.56 4.32
CA GLY A 7 14.58 10.56 3.78
C GLY A 7 13.58 9.86 4.70
N TYR A 8 12.31 9.82 4.29
CA TYR A 8 11.22 9.14 4.98
C TYR A 8 10.17 8.65 3.98
N ILE A 9 9.41 7.65 4.39
CA ILE A 9 8.27 7.13 3.64
C ILE A 9 7.03 7.41 4.46
N LEU A 10 6.00 7.96 3.81
CA LEU A 10 4.66 8.12 4.36
C LEU A 10 3.76 7.04 3.78
N ASP A 11 3.23 6.18 4.63
CA ASP A 11 2.26 5.16 4.27
C ASP A 11 0.91 5.49 4.91
N GLY A 12 -0.14 5.55 4.09
CA GLY A 12 -1.48 5.92 4.51
C GLY A 12 -1.67 7.39 4.90
N PHE A 13 -0.76 8.28 4.49
CA PHE A 13 -0.86 9.73 4.63
C PHE A 13 -0.12 10.42 3.47
N PRO A 14 -0.68 11.50 2.90
CA PRO A 14 -2.04 12.01 3.09
C PRO A 14 -3.10 11.05 2.55
N ARG A 15 -4.36 11.17 3.02
CA ARG A 15 -5.51 10.36 2.55
C ARG A 15 -6.57 11.18 1.81
N ASN A 16 -6.42 12.50 1.80
CA ASN A 16 -7.31 13.42 1.10
C ASN A 16 -6.57 14.70 0.74
N VAL A 17 -7.20 15.51 -0.12
CA VAL A 17 -6.60 16.76 -0.64
C VAL A 17 -6.29 17.76 0.48
N SER A 18 -7.17 17.91 1.47
CA SER A 18 -6.93 18.86 2.59
C SER A 18 -5.69 18.51 3.41
N GLN A 19 -5.43 17.22 3.60
CA GLN A 19 -4.19 16.77 4.26
C GLN A 19 -2.97 17.01 3.38
N ALA A 20 -3.08 16.84 2.06
CA ALA A 20 -2.00 17.13 1.13
C ALA A 20 -1.64 18.61 1.11
N GLU A 21 -2.63 19.48 1.06
CA GLU A 21 -2.43 20.94 1.11
C GLU A 21 -1.77 21.39 2.42
N ALA A 22 -2.20 20.81 3.56
CA ALA A 22 -1.58 21.10 4.85
C ALA A 22 -0.13 20.59 4.93
N TYR A 23 0.12 19.40 4.36
CA TYR A 23 1.46 18.83 4.29
C TYR A 23 2.38 19.66 3.39
N ASP A 24 1.91 20.11 2.23
CA ASP A 24 2.67 20.96 1.32
C ASP A 24 3.08 22.28 1.99
N LYS A 25 2.18 22.92 2.74
CA LYS A 25 2.52 24.13 3.50
C LYS A 25 3.66 23.90 4.52
N ILE A 26 3.63 22.76 5.22
CA ILE A 26 4.70 22.38 6.15
C ILE A 26 6.02 22.20 5.40
N LEU A 27 5.99 21.57 4.22
CA LEU A 27 7.19 21.37 3.41
C LEU A 27 7.74 22.71 2.90
N GLU A 28 6.88 23.62 2.43
CA GLU A 28 7.27 24.97 2.02
C GLU A 28 7.94 25.74 3.17
N GLU A 29 7.37 25.72 4.39
CA GLU A 29 7.97 26.33 5.57
C GLU A 29 9.34 25.72 5.93
N MET A 30 9.53 24.43 5.63
CA MET A 30 10.80 23.72 5.84
C MET A 30 11.77 23.84 4.66
N ASN A 31 11.39 24.52 3.59
CA ASN A 31 12.11 24.60 2.31
C ASN A 31 12.48 23.20 1.76
N ARG A 32 11.49 22.31 1.73
CA ARG A 32 11.60 20.92 1.26
C ARG A 32 10.54 20.62 0.21
N ASP A 33 10.85 19.67 -0.65
CA ASP A 33 9.92 19.14 -1.65
C ASP A 33 9.16 17.93 -1.11
N ALA A 34 7.97 17.68 -1.69
CA ALA A 34 7.16 16.51 -1.37
C ALA A 34 7.82 15.17 -1.77
N GLY A 35 8.87 15.24 -2.57
CA GLY A 35 9.52 14.06 -3.11
C GLY A 35 8.68 13.43 -4.23
N LEU A 36 8.59 12.09 -4.27
CA LEU A 36 7.79 11.37 -5.23
C LEU A 36 6.60 10.67 -4.55
N VAL A 37 5.54 10.49 -5.33
CA VAL A 37 4.33 9.76 -4.94
C VAL A 37 4.24 8.49 -5.76
N ILE A 38 4.22 7.33 -5.10
CA ILE A 38 4.03 6.04 -5.76
C ILE A 38 2.58 5.59 -5.55
N VAL A 39 1.88 5.41 -6.64
CA VAL A 39 0.53 4.85 -6.68
C VAL A 39 0.61 3.38 -7.05
N LEU A 40 0.12 2.50 -6.19
CA LEU A 40 0.03 1.07 -6.45
C LEU A 40 -1.30 0.77 -7.13
N ASP A 41 -1.26 0.61 -8.44
CA ASP A 41 -2.45 0.28 -9.22
C ASP A 41 -2.79 -1.19 -9.11
N ILE A 42 -4.05 -1.48 -8.89
CA ILE A 42 -4.58 -2.84 -8.83
C ILE A 42 -6.04 -2.86 -9.28
N ASP A 43 -6.39 -3.90 -10.04
CA ASP A 43 -7.78 -4.17 -10.38
C ASP A 43 -8.63 -4.41 -9.12
N LYS A 44 -9.87 -3.87 -9.12
CA LYS A 44 -10.80 -3.98 -7.99
C LYS A 44 -11.06 -5.42 -7.57
N GLU A 45 -11.28 -6.30 -8.53
CA GLU A 45 -11.62 -7.70 -8.25
C GLU A 45 -10.40 -8.47 -7.71
N ILE A 46 -9.21 -8.17 -8.24
CA ILE A 46 -7.95 -8.74 -7.72
C ILE A 46 -7.73 -8.27 -6.29
N ALA A 47 -7.91 -6.99 -5.99
CA ALA A 47 -7.76 -6.44 -4.64
C ALA A 47 -8.78 -7.04 -3.67
N LYS A 48 -10.04 -7.18 -4.09
CA LYS A 48 -11.11 -7.82 -3.32
C LYS A 48 -10.78 -9.28 -3.00
N SER A 49 -10.33 -10.03 -3.99
CA SER A 49 -9.87 -11.41 -3.83
C SER A 49 -8.70 -11.52 -2.85
N ARG A 50 -7.71 -10.62 -2.94
CA ARG A 50 -6.56 -10.60 -2.03
C ARG A 50 -6.95 -10.30 -0.58
N ILE A 51 -7.86 -9.37 -0.36
CA ILE A 51 -8.35 -9.05 0.99
C ILE A 51 -9.11 -10.23 1.57
N SER A 52 -10.02 -10.82 0.81
CA SER A 52 -10.80 -11.99 1.25
C SER A 52 -9.94 -13.23 1.53
N GLY A 53 -8.78 -13.34 0.85
CA GLY A 53 -7.84 -14.44 1.04
C GLY A 53 -6.73 -14.19 2.05
N ARG A 54 -6.71 -13.02 2.71
CA ARG A 54 -5.63 -12.64 3.63
C ARG A 54 -5.81 -13.26 5.00
N PHE A 55 -4.74 -13.90 5.49
CA PHE A 55 -4.64 -14.47 6.84
C PHE A 55 -3.35 -13.99 7.51
N THR A 56 -3.36 -13.97 8.83
CA THR A 56 -2.22 -13.51 9.64
C THR A 56 -1.92 -14.51 10.73
N CYS A 57 -0.64 -14.82 10.94
CA CYS A 57 -0.22 -15.60 12.09
C CYS A 57 -0.35 -14.76 13.38
N PRO A 58 -1.06 -15.23 14.41
CA PRO A 58 -1.22 -14.48 15.66
C PRO A 58 0.11 -14.34 16.42
N THR A 59 1.06 -15.25 16.21
CA THR A 59 2.36 -15.28 16.89
C THR A 59 3.41 -14.41 16.19
N CYS A 60 3.82 -14.76 14.97
CA CYS A 60 4.90 -14.05 14.27
C CYS A 60 4.43 -12.90 13.37
N LYS A 61 3.12 -12.69 13.24
CA LYS A 61 2.48 -11.66 12.40
C LYS A 61 2.73 -11.82 10.89
N ARG A 62 3.30 -12.95 10.45
CA ARG A 62 3.47 -13.25 9.03
C ARG A 62 2.11 -13.26 8.33
N ILE A 63 2.07 -12.63 7.16
CA ILE A 63 0.88 -12.55 6.33
C ILE A 63 0.92 -13.65 5.29
N TYR A 64 -0.22 -14.31 5.12
CA TYR A 64 -0.49 -15.32 4.10
C TYR A 64 -1.66 -14.89 3.22
N ASN A 65 -1.74 -15.45 2.03
CA ASN A 65 -2.87 -15.24 1.15
C ASN A 65 -3.21 -16.53 0.40
N ILE A 66 -4.41 -17.06 0.62
CA ILE A 66 -4.84 -18.32 -0.01
C ILE A 66 -5.21 -18.15 -1.49
N ASN A 67 -5.44 -16.91 -1.94
CA ASN A 67 -5.78 -16.58 -3.32
C ASN A 67 -4.57 -16.13 -4.15
N THR A 68 -3.36 -16.08 -3.54
CA THR A 68 -2.13 -15.66 -4.21
C THR A 68 -1.07 -16.72 -3.99
N GLY A 69 -0.65 -17.41 -5.05
CA GLY A 69 0.19 -18.60 -4.99
C GLY A 69 1.46 -18.47 -4.15
N ASP A 70 2.18 -17.35 -4.28
CA ASP A 70 3.47 -17.11 -3.59
C ASP A 70 3.32 -16.91 -2.07
N MET A 71 2.13 -16.66 -1.59
CA MET A 71 1.85 -16.37 -0.18
C MET A 71 0.98 -17.43 0.49
N THR A 72 0.72 -18.53 -0.20
CA THR A 72 -0.09 -19.63 0.34
C THR A 72 0.71 -20.41 1.40
N PRO A 73 0.12 -20.73 2.57
CA PRO A 73 0.81 -21.53 3.56
C PRO A 73 1.02 -22.98 3.06
N LYS A 74 2.14 -23.59 3.40
CA LYS A 74 2.49 -24.98 3.01
C LYS A 74 1.48 -26.00 3.53
N LYS A 75 0.93 -25.73 4.72
CA LYS A 75 -0.18 -26.49 5.32
C LYS A 75 -1.38 -25.57 5.43
N SER A 76 -2.50 -26.00 4.87
CA SER A 76 -3.74 -25.20 4.92
C SER A 76 -4.10 -24.79 6.36
N GLY A 77 -4.31 -23.48 6.54
CA GLY A 77 -4.72 -22.89 7.81
C GLY A 77 -3.64 -22.78 8.89
N LEU A 78 -2.39 -23.20 8.63
CA LEU A 78 -1.30 -23.15 9.60
C LEU A 78 -0.15 -22.25 9.15
N CYS A 79 0.46 -21.57 10.12
CA CYS A 79 1.69 -20.81 9.89
C CYS A 79 2.87 -21.75 9.62
N ASP A 80 3.65 -21.49 8.57
CA ASP A 80 4.81 -22.30 8.20
C ASP A 80 5.92 -22.29 9.25
N ASP A 81 6.07 -21.20 9.99
CA ASP A 81 7.15 -21.01 10.97
C ASP A 81 6.73 -21.40 12.39
N CYS A 82 5.49 -21.05 12.78
CA CYS A 82 5.00 -21.22 14.14
C CYS A 82 4.13 -22.47 14.32
N ASN A 83 3.65 -23.05 13.21
CA ASN A 83 2.72 -24.18 13.19
C ASN A 83 1.44 -23.96 14.04
N VAL A 84 1.00 -22.70 14.14
CA VAL A 84 -0.24 -22.28 14.81
C VAL A 84 -1.29 -21.91 13.77
N GLU A 85 -2.56 -21.96 14.16
CA GLU A 85 -3.68 -21.60 13.30
C GLU A 85 -3.62 -20.14 12.87
N LEU A 86 -3.86 -19.90 11.56
CA LEU A 86 -3.92 -18.58 10.96
C LEU A 86 -5.28 -17.95 11.24
N ILE A 87 -5.29 -16.66 11.53
CA ILE A 87 -6.51 -15.89 11.77
C ILE A 87 -6.76 -14.90 10.64
N GLN A 88 -8.01 -14.70 10.30
CA GLN A 88 -8.46 -13.64 9.42
C GLN A 88 -8.91 -12.43 10.25
N ARG A 89 -8.66 -11.22 9.77
CA ARG A 89 -9.17 -10.02 10.42
C ARG A 89 -10.69 -9.92 10.19
N SER A 90 -11.41 -9.37 11.15
CA SER A 90 -12.86 -9.18 11.06
C SER A 90 -13.29 -8.27 9.91
N ASP A 91 -12.39 -7.40 9.46
CA ASP A 91 -12.61 -6.42 8.38
C ASP A 91 -12.06 -6.89 7.01
N ASP A 92 -11.54 -8.12 6.91
CA ASP A 92 -11.05 -8.73 5.67
C ASP A 92 -12.17 -9.55 4.97
N ASN A 93 -13.29 -8.89 4.70
CA ASN A 93 -14.45 -9.49 4.00
C ASN A 93 -14.87 -8.63 2.79
N PRO A 94 -15.60 -9.20 1.82
CA PRO A 94 -16.01 -8.52 0.60
C PRO A 94 -16.84 -7.26 0.81
N GLU A 95 -17.74 -7.26 1.81
CA GLU A 95 -18.63 -6.12 2.10
C GLU A 95 -17.83 -4.91 2.60
N THR A 96 -16.95 -5.12 3.57
CA THR A 96 -16.06 -4.07 4.09
C THR A 96 -15.09 -3.57 3.02
N TYR A 97 -14.68 -4.43 2.08
CA TYR A 97 -13.87 -4.01 0.95
C TYR A 97 -14.61 -3.01 0.06
N ASP A 98 -15.87 -3.29 -0.31
CA ASP A 98 -16.62 -2.39 -1.17
C ASP A 98 -16.84 -1.01 -0.53
N GLU A 99 -17.07 -0.92 0.78
CA GLU A 99 -17.13 0.34 1.53
C GLU A 99 -15.79 1.11 1.49
N ARG A 100 -14.69 0.40 1.69
CA ARG A 100 -13.34 0.98 1.61
C ARG A 100 -13.02 1.47 0.20
N TYR A 101 -13.40 0.72 -0.81
CA TYR A 101 -13.21 1.09 -2.21
C TYR A 101 -13.97 2.36 -2.57
N ASN A 102 -15.21 2.50 -2.14
CA ASN A 102 -15.99 3.72 -2.33
C ASN A 102 -15.33 4.92 -1.61
N THR A 103 -14.85 4.72 -0.39
CA THR A 103 -14.09 5.76 0.33
C THR A 103 -12.80 6.16 -0.39
N TYR A 104 -12.11 5.20 -1.02
CA TYR A 104 -10.94 5.45 -1.85
C TYR A 104 -11.29 6.34 -3.06
N LEU A 105 -12.35 6.00 -3.81
CA LEU A 105 -12.79 6.79 -4.96
C LEU A 105 -13.16 8.23 -4.56
N GLU A 106 -13.82 8.39 -3.43
CA GLU A 106 -14.26 9.73 -2.97
C GLU A 106 -13.12 10.60 -2.43
N LYS A 107 -12.15 10.01 -1.75
CA LYS A 107 -11.16 10.76 -0.96
C LYS A 107 -9.73 10.65 -1.50
N THR A 108 -9.35 9.49 -2.00
CA THR A 108 -7.97 9.19 -2.37
C THR A 108 -7.72 9.40 -3.88
N GLU A 109 -8.67 9.07 -4.73
CA GLU A 109 -8.53 9.30 -6.17
C GLU A 109 -8.35 10.80 -6.51
N PRO A 110 -9.10 11.76 -5.90
CA PRO A 110 -8.82 13.18 -6.06
C PRO A 110 -7.43 13.61 -5.59
N LEU A 111 -6.87 12.92 -4.59
CA LEU A 111 -5.51 13.16 -4.10
C LEU A 111 -4.45 12.79 -5.15
N ILE A 112 -4.65 11.68 -5.87
CA ILE A 112 -3.76 11.30 -6.97
C ILE A 112 -3.74 12.40 -8.02
N SER A 113 -4.91 12.88 -8.45
CA SER A 113 -5.05 13.98 -9.38
C SER A 113 -4.40 15.30 -8.88
N TYR A 114 -4.39 15.54 -7.58
CA TYR A 114 -3.73 16.69 -6.98
C TYR A 114 -2.20 16.63 -7.16
N TYR A 115 -1.58 15.50 -6.90
CA TYR A 115 -0.14 15.32 -7.06
C TYR A 115 0.29 15.08 -8.51
N ASP A 116 -0.59 14.53 -9.36
CA ASP A 116 -0.32 14.35 -10.77
C ASP A 116 -0.10 15.70 -11.49
N LYS A 117 -0.87 16.72 -11.11
CA LYS A 117 -0.66 18.10 -11.58
C LYS A 117 0.71 18.68 -11.22
N LYS A 118 1.36 18.13 -10.20
CA LYS A 118 2.72 18.51 -9.79
C LYS A 118 3.81 17.72 -10.53
N GLY A 119 3.43 16.69 -11.30
CA GLY A 119 4.36 15.87 -12.08
C GLY A 119 5.23 14.93 -11.23
N ILE A 120 4.79 14.58 -10.03
CA ILE A 120 5.56 13.76 -9.08
C ILE A 120 4.94 12.37 -8.83
N VAL A 121 3.92 11.99 -9.59
CA VAL A 121 3.22 10.71 -9.45
C VAL A 121 3.82 9.65 -10.36
N TYR A 122 4.07 8.48 -9.79
CA TYR A 122 4.54 7.29 -10.48
C TYR A 122 3.59 6.14 -10.22
N HIS A 123 3.08 5.55 -11.29
CA HIS A 123 2.16 4.41 -11.24
C HIS A 123 2.93 3.09 -11.30
N VAL A 124 2.57 2.17 -10.42
CA VAL A 124 3.19 0.85 -10.30
C VAL A 124 2.10 -0.22 -10.33
N ASP A 125 2.20 -1.14 -11.28
CA ASP A 125 1.30 -2.29 -11.34
C ASP A 125 1.55 -3.24 -10.16
N SER A 126 0.57 -3.38 -9.29
CA SER A 126 0.59 -4.30 -8.16
C SER A 126 -0.31 -5.52 -8.34
N SER A 127 -0.85 -5.73 -9.54
CA SER A 127 -1.77 -6.84 -9.84
C SER A 127 -1.10 -8.22 -9.82
N THR A 128 0.21 -8.29 -10.08
CA THR A 128 0.97 -9.54 -10.19
C THR A 128 1.47 -10.05 -8.83
N SER A 129 2.75 -9.90 -8.53
CA SER A 129 3.36 -10.39 -7.28
C SER A 129 4.02 -9.27 -6.49
N PRO A 130 4.19 -9.42 -5.17
CA PRO A 130 4.92 -8.44 -4.35
C PRO A 130 6.35 -8.19 -4.83
N SER A 131 7.04 -9.21 -5.33
CA SER A 131 8.39 -9.10 -5.87
C SER A 131 8.44 -8.28 -7.16
N ALA A 132 7.46 -8.45 -8.05
CA ALA A 132 7.37 -7.66 -9.28
C ALA A 132 7.03 -6.19 -8.98
N THR A 133 6.12 -5.93 -8.06
CA THR A 133 5.81 -4.57 -7.56
C THR A 133 7.04 -3.92 -6.95
N HIS A 134 7.77 -4.64 -6.09
CA HIS A 134 9.01 -4.16 -5.47
C HIS A 134 10.07 -3.79 -6.51
N ALA A 135 10.27 -4.62 -7.54
CA ALA A 135 11.23 -4.34 -8.61
C ALA A 135 10.92 -3.04 -9.36
N GLN A 136 9.63 -2.76 -9.64
CA GLN A 136 9.19 -1.51 -10.25
C GLN A 136 9.48 -0.30 -9.34
N VAL A 137 9.17 -0.41 -8.05
CA VAL A 137 9.44 0.64 -7.06
C VAL A 137 10.94 0.93 -6.97
N VAL A 138 11.79 -0.10 -6.89
CA VAL A 138 13.25 0.07 -6.84
C VAL A 138 13.77 0.77 -8.09
N LYS A 139 13.25 0.44 -9.26
CA LYS A 139 13.61 1.11 -10.52
C LYS A 139 13.29 2.60 -10.48
N ILE A 140 12.07 2.98 -10.07
CA ILE A 140 11.64 4.38 -9.94
C ILE A 140 12.54 5.14 -8.95
N LEU A 141 12.85 4.53 -7.81
CA LEU A 141 13.72 5.14 -6.79
C LEU A 141 15.16 5.29 -7.27
N GLY A 142 15.69 4.38 -8.08
CA GLY A 142 16.99 4.49 -8.72
C GLY A 142 17.04 5.69 -9.67
N GLU A 143 16.07 5.79 -10.58
CA GLU A 143 15.96 6.88 -11.55
C GLU A 143 15.73 8.27 -10.89
N TYR A 144 15.15 8.31 -9.69
CA TYR A 144 14.91 9.55 -8.95
C TYR A 144 16.16 10.07 -8.23
N ASN A 145 17.09 9.18 -7.86
CA ASN A 145 18.32 9.53 -7.12
C ASN A 145 19.51 9.83 -8.03
N ASP A 146 19.39 9.60 -9.34
CA ASP A 146 20.39 9.94 -10.36
C ASP A 146 20.18 11.36 -10.91
#